data_4daa1b3a3be5568f7ff3ea5c2f579da0
#
_entry.id   4daa1b3a3be5568f7ff3ea5c2f579da0
#
_cell.length_a   1.000
_cell.length_b   1.000
_cell.length_c   1.000
_cell.angle_alpha   90.00
_cell.angle_beta   90.00
_cell.angle_gamma   90.00
#
_symmetry.space_group_name_H-M   'P 1'
#
loop_
_entity.id
_entity.type
_entity.pdbx_description
1 polymer ?
#
loop_
_entity_poly.entity_id
_entity_poly.type
_entity_poly.pdbx_seq_one_letter_code
_entity_poly.pdbx_strand_id
1 'polypeptide(L)'
;MTTNFLAKKLVGRVKDQPDIKLTISIQNKVHKKYVTHISQSNAYKAKAKAKAMDILEGSHIGQYNMLWDYCEELRRSNPRSTVLMKVQSFNEGEMEVEDVCQIRDPVFQRLYVCFEACKTGFKNACRPFIGLDACHLKGPYGGQLIGAVGRDPNEEYFPLAFVVVEVETYDSWTWFLKLLDADVGENRRMTYMSDQHKVYL
;
A
#
# COMPACT_ATOMS: atom_id res chain seq x y z
N MET A 1 25.14 -13.00 12.81
CA MET A 1 23.70 -12.71 12.96
C MET A 1 23.48 -11.21 12.90
N THR A 2 22.64 -10.70 11.99
CA THR A 2 22.47 -9.26 11.79
C THR A 2 21.48 -8.65 12.81
N THR A 3 21.73 -7.38 13.18
CA THR A 3 20.84 -6.63 14.10
C THR A 3 19.41 -6.54 13.57
N ASN A 4 19.23 -6.46 12.24
CA ASN A 4 17.90 -6.43 11.60
C ASN A 4 17.12 -7.73 11.78
N PHE A 5 17.77 -8.87 11.62
CA PHE A 5 17.13 -10.18 11.84
C PHE A 5 16.66 -10.33 13.28
N LEU A 6 17.52 -9.93 14.23
CA LEU A 6 17.17 -9.94 15.66
C LEU A 6 16.02 -9.00 15.99
N ALA A 7 16.03 -7.78 15.44
CA ALA A 7 14.96 -6.80 15.66
C ALA A 7 13.60 -7.36 15.24
N LYS A 8 13.47 -7.89 14.01
CA LYS A 8 12.22 -8.50 13.50
C LYS A 8 11.71 -9.65 14.40
N LYS A 9 12.61 -10.44 15.01
CA LYS A 9 12.21 -11.53 15.93
C LYS A 9 11.87 -11.06 17.35
N LEU A 10 12.19 -9.81 17.68
CA LEU A 10 11.95 -9.22 19.00
C LEU A 10 10.70 -8.32 19.05
N VAL A 11 10.15 -7.88 17.90
CA VAL A 11 9.02 -6.94 17.86
C VAL A 11 7.86 -7.42 18.74
N GLY A 12 7.35 -8.63 18.55
CA GLY A 12 6.24 -9.15 19.35
C GLY A 12 6.52 -9.16 20.85
N ARG A 13 7.75 -9.45 21.27
CA ARG A 13 8.12 -9.48 22.69
C ARG A 13 8.31 -8.09 23.29
N VAL A 14 8.79 -7.15 22.52
CA VAL A 14 8.92 -5.74 22.94
C VAL A 14 7.54 -5.14 23.11
N LYS A 15 6.57 -5.55 22.29
CA LYS A 15 5.14 -5.19 22.39
C LYS A 15 4.54 -5.69 23.71
N ASP A 16 4.74 -6.98 24.03
CA ASP A 16 4.19 -7.60 25.23
C ASP A 16 4.83 -7.07 26.54
N GLN A 17 6.12 -6.69 26.51
CA GLN A 17 6.89 -6.26 27.67
C GLN A 17 7.90 -5.15 27.31
N PRO A 18 7.47 -3.86 27.25
CA PRO A 18 8.33 -2.73 26.86
C PRO A 18 9.54 -2.49 27.77
N ASP A 19 9.44 -2.84 29.06
CA ASP A 19 10.41 -2.51 30.11
C ASP A 19 11.38 -3.63 30.47
N ILE A 20 11.38 -4.75 29.75
CA ILE A 20 12.31 -5.85 30.05
C ILE A 20 13.76 -5.33 30.06
N LYS A 21 14.51 -5.63 31.17
CA LYS A 21 15.99 -5.52 31.26
C LYS A 21 16.63 -6.57 30.34
N LEU A 22 16.64 -6.29 29.05
CA LEU A 22 16.66 -7.27 27.96
C LEU A 22 18.05 -7.72 27.50
N THR A 23 19.11 -7.06 27.88
CA THR A 23 20.43 -7.35 27.29
C THR A 23 20.90 -8.78 27.58
N ILE A 24 20.89 -9.17 28.83
CA ILE A 24 21.34 -10.53 29.26
C ILE A 24 20.32 -11.59 28.82
N SER A 25 19.03 -11.28 28.96
CA SER A 25 17.94 -12.20 28.55
C SER A 25 17.93 -12.45 27.04
N ILE A 26 18.21 -11.44 26.22
CA ILE A 26 18.30 -11.59 24.74
C ILE A 26 19.52 -12.42 24.37
N GLN A 27 20.68 -12.12 24.98
CA GLN A 27 21.94 -12.85 24.73
C GLN A 27 21.76 -14.35 25.01
N ASN A 28 21.22 -14.69 26.19
CA ASN A 28 21.02 -16.07 26.62
C ASN A 28 20.01 -16.82 25.71
N LYS A 29 18.93 -16.16 25.31
CA LYS A 29 17.92 -16.76 24.42
C LYS A 29 18.43 -16.94 22.99
N VAL A 30 19.21 -15.96 22.47
CA VAL A 30 19.83 -16.09 21.16
C VAL A 30 20.85 -17.21 21.17
N HIS A 31 21.67 -17.31 22.20
CA HIS A 31 22.61 -18.39 22.37
C HIS A 31 21.91 -19.76 22.42
N LYS A 32 20.85 -19.87 23.23
CA LYS A 32 20.09 -21.13 23.36
C LYS A 32 19.38 -21.54 22.07
N LYS A 33 18.87 -20.59 21.26
CA LYS A 33 18.08 -20.90 20.07
C LYS A 33 18.92 -21.04 18.79
N TYR A 34 20.01 -20.27 18.68
CA TYR A 34 20.80 -20.16 17.45
C TYR A 34 22.26 -20.54 17.63
N VAL A 35 22.65 -21.01 18.83
CA VAL A 35 24.03 -21.39 19.17
C VAL A 35 25.06 -20.30 18.80
N THR A 36 24.66 -19.04 18.94
CA THR A 36 25.47 -17.88 18.52
C THR A 36 25.53 -16.84 19.63
N HIS A 37 26.73 -16.32 19.90
CA HIS A 37 26.93 -15.22 20.83
C HIS A 37 26.73 -13.86 20.12
N ILE A 38 26.04 -12.95 20.78
CA ILE A 38 25.88 -11.57 20.34
C ILE A 38 26.41 -10.62 21.41
N SER A 39 27.04 -9.52 20.98
CA SER A 39 27.52 -8.50 21.90
C SER A 39 26.34 -7.76 22.57
N GLN A 40 26.59 -7.20 23.75
CA GLN A 40 25.63 -6.38 24.48
C GLN A 40 25.15 -5.19 23.63
N SER A 41 26.05 -4.55 22.89
CA SER A 41 25.75 -3.45 21.98
C SER A 41 24.77 -3.89 20.85
N ASN A 42 24.98 -5.07 20.25
CA ASN A 42 24.09 -5.59 19.22
C ASN A 42 22.72 -5.98 19.79
N ALA A 43 22.64 -6.51 21.00
CA ALA A 43 21.39 -6.79 21.67
C ALA A 43 20.60 -5.50 21.97
N TYR A 44 21.29 -4.45 22.43
CA TYR A 44 20.69 -3.13 22.68
C TYR A 44 20.17 -2.48 21.41
N LYS A 45 20.98 -2.45 20.33
CA LYS A 45 20.58 -1.93 19.01
C LYS A 45 19.38 -2.70 18.43
N ALA A 46 19.35 -4.03 18.60
CA ALA A 46 18.23 -4.86 18.15
C ALA A 46 16.94 -4.53 18.91
N LYS A 47 17.01 -4.31 20.24
CA LYS A 47 15.87 -3.87 21.06
C LYS A 47 15.36 -2.51 20.64
N ALA A 48 16.22 -1.51 20.51
CA ALA A 48 15.85 -0.17 20.10
C ALA A 48 15.17 -0.17 18.72
N LYS A 49 15.72 -0.95 17.79
CA LYS A 49 15.14 -1.11 16.45
C LYS A 49 13.79 -1.85 16.47
N ALA A 50 13.64 -2.88 17.31
CA ALA A 50 12.37 -3.59 17.46
C ALA A 50 11.28 -2.67 18.03
N LYS A 51 11.61 -1.81 19.02
CA LYS A 51 10.70 -0.80 19.56
C LYS A 51 10.30 0.25 18.52
N ALA A 52 11.26 0.73 17.72
CA ALA A 52 10.97 1.66 16.63
C ALA A 52 10.08 1.03 15.55
N MET A 53 10.29 -0.25 15.22
CA MET A 53 9.45 -0.98 14.26
C MET A 53 8.02 -1.15 14.79
N ASP A 54 7.84 -1.48 16.07
CA ASP A 54 6.52 -1.62 16.70
C ASP A 54 5.74 -0.30 16.70
N ILE A 55 6.42 0.82 17.00
CA ILE A 55 5.81 2.16 16.92
C ILE A 55 5.40 2.50 15.49
N LEU A 56 6.25 2.23 14.50
CA LEU A 56 5.96 2.48 13.10
C LEU A 56 4.82 1.59 12.59
N GLU A 57 4.81 0.31 12.93
CA GLU A 57 3.75 -0.63 12.55
C GLU A 57 2.39 -0.21 13.15
N GLY A 58 2.36 0.18 14.42
CA GLY A 58 1.17 0.74 15.06
C GLY A 58 0.69 2.03 14.37
N SER A 59 1.60 2.92 13.96
CA SER A 59 1.28 4.12 13.19
C SER A 59 0.70 3.78 11.81
N HIS A 60 1.22 2.77 11.12
CA HIS A 60 0.71 2.34 9.83
C HIS A 60 -0.71 1.75 9.93
N ILE A 61 -0.99 0.92 10.93
CA ILE A 61 -2.35 0.42 11.19
C ILE A 61 -3.30 1.58 11.42
N GLY A 62 -2.91 2.55 12.27
CA GLY A 62 -3.71 3.75 12.52
C GLY A 62 -4.00 4.56 11.25
N GLN A 63 -3.04 4.67 10.33
CA GLN A 63 -3.24 5.34 9.05
C GLN A 63 -4.26 4.60 8.15
N TYR A 64 -4.20 3.27 8.08
CA TYR A 64 -5.18 2.50 7.32
C TYR A 64 -6.59 2.59 7.90
N ASN A 65 -6.74 2.65 9.22
CA ASN A 65 -8.04 2.85 9.85
C ASN A 65 -8.66 4.21 9.52
N MET A 66 -7.84 5.23 9.24
CA MET A 66 -8.29 6.56 8.82
C MET A 66 -8.44 6.72 7.29
N LEU A 67 -8.17 5.66 6.52
CA LEU A 67 -8.15 5.77 5.05
C LEU A 67 -9.54 6.09 4.47
N TRP A 68 -10.61 5.61 5.11
CA TRP A 68 -11.98 5.94 4.71
C TRP A 68 -12.25 7.44 4.87
N ASP A 69 -11.96 8.00 6.04
CA ASP A 69 -12.13 9.42 6.32
C ASP A 69 -11.30 10.29 5.37
N TYR A 70 -10.09 9.82 5.04
CA TYR A 70 -9.24 10.48 4.05
C TYR A 70 -9.87 10.49 2.66
N CYS A 71 -10.46 9.39 2.22
CA CYS A 71 -11.16 9.33 0.94
C CYS A 71 -12.38 10.27 0.90
N GLU A 72 -13.15 10.34 1.99
CA GLU A 72 -14.29 11.28 2.12
C GLU A 72 -13.80 12.73 2.06
N GLU A 73 -12.71 13.06 2.74
CA GLU A 73 -12.15 14.41 2.71
C GLU A 73 -11.61 14.77 1.32
N LEU A 74 -11.02 13.82 0.59
CA LEU A 74 -10.62 14.05 -0.80
C LEU A 74 -11.82 14.38 -1.69
N ARG A 75 -12.93 13.66 -1.55
CA ARG A 75 -14.18 13.94 -2.30
C ARG A 75 -14.78 15.27 -1.93
N ARG A 76 -14.80 15.61 -0.63
CA ARG A 76 -15.33 16.88 -0.12
C ARG A 76 -14.52 18.08 -0.63
N SER A 77 -13.20 18.00 -0.57
CA SER A 77 -12.29 19.09 -0.97
C SER A 77 -12.09 19.20 -2.48
N ASN A 78 -12.35 18.12 -3.24
CA ASN A 78 -12.21 18.07 -4.70
C ASN A 78 -13.50 17.52 -5.34
N PRO A 79 -14.56 18.31 -5.43
CA PRO A 79 -15.84 17.86 -5.99
C PRO A 79 -15.69 17.33 -7.41
N ARG A 80 -16.48 16.30 -7.78
CA ARG A 80 -16.47 15.59 -9.07
C ARG A 80 -15.23 14.75 -9.33
N SER A 81 -14.28 14.69 -8.40
CA SER A 81 -13.16 13.74 -8.47
C SER A 81 -13.62 12.32 -8.23
N THR A 82 -13.00 11.37 -8.91
CA THR A 82 -13.23 9.93 -8.67
C THR A 82 -12.25 9.46 -7.61
N VAL A 83 -12.78 9.09 -6.45
CA VAL A 83 -12.02 8.47 -5.34
C VAL A 83 -12.77 7.21 -4.93
N LEU A 84 -12.26 6.04 -5.28
CA LEU A 84 -12.90 4.76 -5.03
C LEU A 84 -11.98 3.83 -4.26
N MET A 85 -12.47 3.36 -3.12
CA MET A 85 -11.79 2.37 -2.30
C MET A 85 -12.49 1.02 -2.42
N LYS A 86 -11.72 -0.03 -2.66
CA LYS A 86 -12.19 -1.41 -2.64
C LYS A 86 -11.65 -2.10 -1.40
N VAL A 87 -12.53 -2.77 -0.68
CA VAL A 87 -12.19 -3.62 0.46
C VAL A 87 -12.54 -5.06 0.12
N GLN A 88 -11.84 -6.00 0.72
CA GLN A 88 -12.17 -7.41 0.60
C GLN A 88 -13.44 -7.68 1.40
N SER A 89 -14.52 -8.06 0.72
CA SER A 89 -15.71 -8.58 1.37
C SER A 89 -15.51 -10.08 1.62
N PHE A 90 -15.74 -10.52 2.84
CA PHE A 90 -15.83 -11.94 3.14
C PHE A 90 -17.25 -12.38 2.72
N ASN A 91 -17.33 -13.34 1.80
CA ASN A 91 -18.62 -13.90 1.39
C ASN A 91 -19.20 -14.68 2.57
N GLU A 92 -20.47 -14.38 2.91
CA GLU A 92 -21.22 -15.06 3.99
C GLU A 92 -21.40 -16.59 3.77
N GLY A 93 -21.04 -17.10 2.56
CA GLY A 93 -21.17 -18.52 2.21
C GLY A 93 -19.99 -19.42 2.60
N GLU A 94 -18.88 -18.87 3.10
CA GLU A 94 -17.69 -19.63 3.54
C GLU A 94 -17.54 -19.69 5.08
N MET A 95 -18.52 -19.17 5.82
CA MET A 95 -18.51 -19.23 7.28
C MET A 95 -19.07 -20.57 7.75
N GLU A 96 -18.23 -21.45 8.25
CA GLU A 96 -18.67 -22.55 9.10
C GLU A 96 -19.35 -21.97 10.36
N VAL A 97 -20.44 -22.57 10.78
CA VAL A 97 -21.42 -22.04 11.75
C VAL A 97 -20.83 -21.77 13.16
N GLU A 98 -19.60 -22.14 13.43
CA GLU A 98 -18.93 -21.96 14.73
C GLU A 98 -18.19 -20.62 14.88
N ASP A 99 -18.03 -19.82 13.82
CA ASP A 99 -17.24 -18.58 13.83
C ASP A 99 -18.08 -17.28 13.88
N VAL A 100 -19.33 -17.35 14.32
CA VAL A 100 -20.33 -16.23 14.31
C VAL A 100 -19.95 -15.03 15.18
N CYS A 101 -18.86 -15.06 15.94
CA CYS A 101 -18.50 -13.98 16.87
C CYS A 101 -17.29 -13.12 16.44
N GLN A 102 -16.68 -13.36 15.28
CA GLN A 102 -15.59 -12.51 14.80
C GLN A 102 -16.05 -11.66 13.61
N ILE A 103 -16.58 -10.46 13.90
CA ILE A 103 -16.67 -9.39 12.90
C ILE A 103 -15.22 -9.09 12.49
N ARG A 104 -14.81 -9.65 11.34
CA ARG A 104 -13.48 -9.34 10.79
C ARG A 104 -13.50 -7.94 10.22
N ASP A 105 -12.55 -7.11 10.63
CA ASP A 105 -12.38 -5.78 10.09
C ASP A 105 -12.19 -5.85 8.56
N PRO A 106 -12.80 -4.93 7.79
CA PRO A 106 -12.66 -4.90 6.35
C PRO A 106 -11.20 -4.71 5.96
N VAL A 107 -10.67 -5.58 5.11
CA VAL A 107 -9.29 -5.52 4.64
C VAL A 107 -9.21 -4.63 3.41
N PHE A 108 -8.37 -3.59 3.47
CA PHE A 108 -8.07 -2.75 2.31
C PHE A 108 -7.55 -3.60 1.15
N GLN A 109 -8.10 -3.37 -0.04
CA GLN A 109 -7.66 -4.03 -1.26
C GLN A 109 -7.07 -3.02 -2.25
N ARG A 110 -7.86 -2.02 -2.70
CA ARG A 110 -7.45 -1.06 -3.73
C ARG A 110 -7.97 0.34 -3.44
N LEU A 111 -7.22 1.34 -3.92
CA LEU A 111 -7.66 2.74 -3.90
C LEU A 111 -7.34 3.39 -5.24
N TYR A 112 -8.36 3.88 -5.94
CA TYR A 112 -8.24 4.66 -7.17
C TYR A 112 -8.50 6.13 -6.89
N VAL A 113 -7.67 7.02 -7.46
CA VAL A 113 -7.83 8.47 -7.36
C VAL A 113 -7.60 9.12 -8.72
N CYS A 114 -8.59 9.91 -9.17
CA CYS A 114 -8.48 10.80 -10.32
C CYS A 114 -9.19 12.12 -10.00
N PHE A 115 -8.44 13.19 -9.89
CA PHE A 115 -9.00 14.50 -9.57
C PHE A 115 -9.71 15.13 -10.77
N GLU A 116 -10.82 15.84 -10.52
CA GLU A 116 -11.56 16.55 -11.57
C GLU A 116 -10.68 17.54 -12.35
N ALA A 117 -9.82 18.25 -11.64
CA ALA A 117 -8.86 19.17 -12.28
C ALA A 117 -7.92 18.44 -13.26
N CYS A 118 -7.48 17.21 -12.91
CA CYS A 118 -6.65 16.39 -13.78
C CYS A 118 -7.43 15.88 -15.00
N LYS A 119 -8.69 15.43 -14.82
CA LYS A 119 -9.57 15.02 -15.92
C LYS A 119 -9.79 16.17 -16.92
N THR A 120 -10.19 17.31 -16.40
CA THR A 120 -10.48 18.51 -17.20
C THR A 120 -9.22 19.02 -17.90
N GLY A 121 -8.09 19.11 -17.20
CA GLY A 121 -6.81 19.52 -17.77
C GLY A 121 -6.35 18.57 -18.86
N PHE A 122 -6.42 17.28 -18.65
CA PHE A 122 -6.06 16.27 -19.64
C PHE A 122 -6.95 16.36 -20.90
N LYS A 123 -8.27 16.42 -20.72
CA LYS A 123 -9.21 16.51 -21.85
C LYS A 123 -8.99 17.76 -22.71
N ASN A 124 -8.67 18.89 -22.09
CA ASN A 124 -8.57 20.18 -22.78
C ASN A 124 -7.18 20.50 -23.31
N ALA A 125 -6.12 20.03 -22.68
CA ALA A 125 -4.77 20.49 -22.96
C ALA A 125 -3.79 19.37 -23.36
N CYS A 126 -4.02 18.12 -22.97
CA CYS A 126 -3.06 17.05 -23.23
C CYS A 126 -3.31 16.36 -24.57
N ARG A 127 -2.28 15.71 -25.09
CA ARG A 127 -2.39 14.79 -26.23
C ARG A 127 -3.19 13.56 -25.81
N PRO A 128 -3.89 12.87 -26.76
CA PRO A 128 -4.63 11.63 -26.48
C PRO A 128 -3.67 10.44 -26.31
N PHE A 129 -2.73 10.60 -25.40
CA PHE A 129 -1.68 9.65 -25.11
C PHE A 129 -1.51 9.52 -23.58
N ILE A 130 -1.50 8.31 -23.07
CA ILE A 130 -1.34 8.00 -21.65
C ILE A 130 -0.21 6.98 -21.49
N GLY A 131 0.83 7.37 -20.76
CA GLY A 131 1.85 6.47 -20.24
C GLY A 131 1.35 5.81 -18.95
N LEU A 132 1.55 4.51 -18.85
CA LEU A 132 1.20 3.69 -17.69
C LEU A 132 2.48 3.08 -17.11
N ASP A 133 2.67 3.20 -15.81
CA ASP A 133 3.82 2.65 -15.11
C ASP A 133 3.42 2.16 -13.71
N ALA A 134 4.09 1.12 -13.23
CA ALA A 134 3.85 0.55 -11.92
C ALA A 134 5.13 0.49 -11.09
N CYS A 135 5.03 0.80 -9.81
CA CYS A 135 6.14 0.69 -8.89
C CYS A 135 5.76 -0.01 -7.58
N HIS A 136 6.70 -0.78 -7.04
CA HIS A 136 6.51 -1.44 -5.76
C HIS A 136 6.54 -0.45 -4.59
N LEU A 137 5.54 -0.53 -3.73
CA LEU A 137 5.52 0.19 -2.46
C LEU A 137 6.48 -0.47 -1.47
N LYS A 138 7.39 0.31 -0.91
CA LYS A 138 8.41 -0.15 0.06
C LYS A 138 7.92 -0.17 1.51
N GLY A 139 6.62 -0.06 1.72
CA GLY A 139 6.00 -0.11 3.05
C GLY A 139 6.00 -1.52 3.66
N PRO A 140 5.62 -1.65 4.94
CA PRO A 140 5.56 -2.94 5.63
C PRO A 140 4.51 -3.90 5.04
N TYR A 141 3.47 -3.36 4.41
CA TYR A 141 2.37 -4.13 3.81
C TYR A 141 2.56 -4.42 2.33
N GLY A 142 3.61 -3.86 1.71
CA GLY A 142 3.84 -4.05 0.28
C GLY A 142 2.78 -3.39 -0.59
N GLY A 143 2.44 -4.03 -1.71
CA GLY A 143 1.54 -3.51 -2.72
C GLY A 143 2.25 -2.77 -3.84
N GLN A 144 1.47 -2.23 -4.76
CA GLN A 144 1.98 -1.48 -5.91
C GLN A 144 1.19 -0.21 -6.14
N LEU A 145 1.87 0.80 -6.64
CA LEU A 145 1.29 2.04 -7.14
C LEU A 145 1.36 2.00 -8.66
N ILE A 146 0.21 2.03 -9.33
CA ILE A 146 0.11 2.17 -10.78
C ILE A 146 -0.30 3.60 -11.08
N GLY A 147 0.43 4.27 -11.95
CA GLY A 147 0.18 5.64 -12.37
C GLY A 147 -0.21 5.76 -13.83
N ALA A 148 -1.12 6.70 -14.14
CA ALA A 148 -1.43 7.15 -15.48
C ALA A 148 -0.91 8.58 -15.66
N VAL A 149 -0.12 8.82 -16.69
CA VAL A 149 0.52 10.11 -16.95
C VAL A 149 0.29 10.52 -18.40
N GLY A 150 -0.31 11.68 -18.60
CA GLY A 150 -0.44 12.30 -19.92
C GLY A 150 0.80 13.10 -20.34
N ARG A 151 0.73 13.66 -21.54
CA ARG A 151 1.70 14.61 -22.06
C ARG A 151 0.98 15.89 -22.46
N ASP A 152 1.46 17.02 -21.97
CA ASP A 152 0.98 18.33 -22.41
C ASP A 152 1.58 18.74 -23.77
N PRO A 153 1.18 19.87 -24.38
CA PRO A 153 1.73 20.33 -25.64
C PRO A 153 3.23 20.65 -25.59
N ASN A 154 3.78 20.93 -24.41
CA ASN A 154 5.20 21.24 -24.19
C ASN A 154 6.05 20.00 -23.90
N GLU A 155 5.48 18.79 -24.06
CA GLU A 155 6.13 17.51 -23.73
C GLU A 155 6.37 17.28 -22.23
N GLU A 156 5.73 18.04 -21.36
CA GLU A 156 5.84 17.85 -19.92
C GLU A 156 4.92 16.72 -19.42
N TYR A 157 5.31 16.07 -18.34
CA TYR A 157 4.51 15.03 -17.71
C TYR A 157 3.31 15.62 -16.98
N PHE A 158 2.13 15.11 -17.30
CA PHE A 158 0.87 15.50 -16.68
C PHE A 158 0.30 14.34 -15.86
N PRO A 159 0.46 14.31 -14.53
CA PRO A 159 -0.12 13.27 -13.68
C PRO A 159 -1.65 13.29 -13.79
N LEU A 160 -2.25 12.16 -14.18
CA LEU A 160 -3.68 12.08 -14.47
C LEU A 160 -4.44 11.33 -13.37
N ALA A 161 -4.04 10.11 -13.10
CA ALA A 161 -4.67 9.25 -12.11
C ALA A 161 -3.65 8.28 -11.50
N PHE A 162 -3.98 7.72 -10.35
CA PHE A 162 -3.21 6.64 -9.76
C PHE A 162 -4.11 5.63 -9.06
N VAL A 163 -3.59 4.42 -8.91
CA VAL A 163 -4.20 3.37 -8.12
C VAL A 163 -3.17 2.71 -7.22
N VAL A 164 -3.56 2.44 -5.98
CA VAL A 164 -2.83 1.52 -5.08
C VAL A 164 -3.53 0.18 -5.15
N VAL A 165 -2.77 -0.89 -5.39
CA VAL A 165 -3.27 -2.26 -5.51
C VAL A 165 -2.44 -3.22 -4.67
N GLU A 166 -3.01 -4.36 -4.33
CA GLU A 166 -2.36 -5.43 -3.58
C GLU A 166 -1.18 -6.04 -4.34
N VAL A 167 -1.37 -6.28 -5.64
CA VAL A 167 -0.40 -6.88 -6.55
C VAL A 167 -0.77 -6.53 -7.99
N GLU A 168 0.24 -6.50 -8.86
CA GLU A 168 0.09 -6.29 -10.29
C GLU A 168 -0.40 -7.57 -10.97
N THR A 169 -1.67 -7.59 -11.35
CA THR A 169 -2.34 -8.71 -12.01
C THR A 169 -3.24 -8.20 -13.13
N TYR A 170 -3.72 -9.10 -13.98
CA TYR A 170 -4.74 -8.80 -14.99
C TYR A 170 -5.98 -8.16 -14.35
N ASP A 171 -6.45 -8.62 -13.19
CA ASP A 171 -7.62 -8.08 -12.51
C ASP A 171 -7.39 -6.66 -11.97
N SER A 172 -6.22 -6.39 -11.37
CA SER A 172 -5.89 -5.04 -10.88
C SER A 172 -5.75 -4.04 -12.03
N TRP A 173 -5.11 -4.43 -13.13
CA TRP A 173 -5.01 -3.62 -14.34
C TRP A 173 -6.37 -3.38 -15.00
N THR A 174 -7.18 -4.41 -15.14
CA THR A 174 -8.54 -4.30 -15.71
C THR A 174 -9.40 -3.35 -14.90
N TRP A 175 -9.33 -3.43 -13.57
CA TRP A 175 -10.06 -2.54 -12.68
C TRP A 175 -9.59 -1.09 -12.84
N PHE A 176 -8.29 -0.85 -12.90
CA PHE A 176 -7.72 0.48 -13.10
C PHE A 176 -8.11 1.08 -14.45
N LEU A 177 -7.91 0.33 -15.54
CA LEU A 177 -8.16 0.82 -16.89
C LEU A 177 -9.65 1.12 -17.14
N LYS A 178 -10.57 0.30 -16.59
CA LYS A 178 -12.02 0.59 -16.67
C LYS A 178 -12.38 1.91 -15.99
N LEU A 179 -11.80 2.21 -14.82
CA LEU A 179 -12.06 3.47 -14.12
C LEU A 179 -11.44 4.66 -14.86
N LEU A 180 -10.22 4.48 -15.36
CA LEU A 180 -9.52 5.52 -16.13
C LEU A 180 -10.29 5.84 -17.42
N ASP A 181 -10.74 4.84 -18.14
CA ASP A 181 -11.55 5.01 -19.36
C ASP A 181 -12.87 5.72 -19.06
N ALA A 182 -13.56 5.37 -17.98
CA ALA A 182 -14.77 6.05 -17.55
C ALA A 182 -14.53 7.54 -17.21
N ASP A 183 -13.36 7.88 -16.69
CA ASP A 183 -13.01 9.25 -16.34
C ASP A 183 -12.56 10.10 -17.53
N VAL A 184 -11.84 9.53 -18.52
CA VAL A 184 -11.21 10.30 -19.59
C VAL A 184 -11.44 9.79 -21.01
N GLY A 185 -12.03 8.60 -21.17
CA GLY A 185 -12.17 7.89 -22.46
C GLY A 185 -13.26 8.42 -23.40
N GLU A 186 -14.16 9.30 -22.93
CA GLU A 186 -15.29 9.76 -23.71
C GLU A 186 -14.88 10.39 -25.07
N ASN A 187 -15.29 9.72 -26.17
CA ASN A 187 -15.21 10.20 -27.56
C ASN A 187 -13.80 10.48 -28.12
N ARG A 188 -12.73 10.01 -27.51
CA ARG A 188 -11.36 10.20 -27.96
C ARG A 188 -10.66 8.87 -28.18
N ARG A 189 -10.05 8.67 -29.34
CA ARG A 189 -9.13 7.53 -29.52
C ARG A 189 -7.88 7.78 -28.68
N MET A 190 -7.71 6.98 -27.63
CA MET A 190 -6.56 7.06 -26.73
C MET A 190 -5.48 6.09 -27.16
N THR A 191 -4.23 6.51 -27.04
CA THR A 191 -3.04 5.64 -27.16
C THR A 191 -2.47 5.40 -25.78
N TYR A 192 -2.32 4.14 -25.42
CA TYR A 192 -1.70 3.72 -24.16
C TYR A 192 -0.30 3.17 -24.43
N MET A 193 0.65 3.52 -23.56
CA MET A 193 2.00 2.99 -23.56
C MET A 193 2.36 2.50 -22.17
N SER A 194 2.79 1.26 -22.06
CA SER A 194 3.34 0.69 -20.83
C SER A 194 4.70 0.07 -21.11
N ASP A 195 5.47 -0.21 -20.07
CA ASP A 195 6.65 -1.05 -20.18
C ASP A 195 6.26 -2.50 -20.53
N GLN A 196 7.23 -3.28 -21.01
CA GLN A 196 6.98 -4.65 -21.50
C GLN A 196 6.73 -5.68 -20.37
N HIS A 197 6.35 -5.26 -19.19
CA HIS A 197 5.89 -6.22 -18.19
C HIS A 197 4.64 -6.94 -18.74
N LYS A 198 4.71 -8.26 -18.76
CA LYS A 198 3.71 -9.17 -19.33
C LYS A 198 2.35 -9.03 -18.64
N VAL A 199 1.69 -7.91 -18.84
CA VAL A 199 0.25 -7.85 -18.65
C VAL A 199 -0.35 -8.27 -19.99
N TYR A 200 -0.92 -9.44 -20.04
CA TYR A 200 -1.69 -9.88 -21.20
C TYR A 200 -2.91 -8.95 -21.30
N LEU A 201 -2.82 -7.95 -22.17
CA LEU A 201 -3.93 -7.18 -22.64
C LEU A 201 -4.78 -8.02 -23.56
#